data_660e7641a4a746c1f26c169ec454fb24
#
_entry.id   660e7641a4a746c1f26c169ec454fb24
#
_cell.length_a   1.000
_cell.length_b   1.000
_cell.length_c   1.000
_cell.angle_alpha   90.00
_cell.angle_beta   90.00
_cell.angle_gamma   90.00
#
_symmetry.space_group_name_H-M   'P 1'
#
loop_
_entity.id
_entity.type
_entity.pdbx_description
1 polymer ?
#
loop_
_entity_poly.entity_id
_entity_poly.type
_entity_poly.pdbx_seq_one_letter_code
_entity_poly.pdbx_strand_id
1 'polypeptide(L)'
;MKDKFAIDVEGMSKAFTPDARLLYLCSPNNPTANQLKPREIETLIEEFPGIVLVDEAYAEYADYSIVPLINKYENLIVLRTFSKAFSLAGLRLGYAVANPGLSRALGKTPAPYTVNVVSLRMGRKMLENIGLMRESVAALKAERGKLINRLNEIKGVEAFDSKANFVLFNITKSYIEAYERALSKGLVIKKLGKLLNYDNCLRTTVGLPEMNQKLLRALSEYMSD
;
A
#
# COMPACT_ATOMS: atom_id res chain seq x y z
N MET A 1 14.71 -18.18 -2.52
CA MET A 1 13.27 -18.18 -2.23
C MET A 1 12.65 -17.07 -3.05
N LYS A 2 11.69 -17.35 -3.96
CA LYS A 2 10.93 -16.26 -4.61
C LYS A 2 10.24 -15.45 -3.52
N ASP A 3 10.29 -14.14 -3.63
CA ASP A 3 9.57 -13.22 -2.75
C ASP A 3 8.10 -13.65 -2.70
N LYS A 4 7.53 -13.82 -1.53
CA LYS A 4 6.23 -14.51 -1.33
C LYS A 4 5.07 -13.86 -2.09
N PHE A 5 5.21 -12.58 -2.43
CA PHE A 5 4.25 -11.79 -3.20
C PHE A 5 4.92 -11.10 -4.41
N ALA A 6 6.01 -11.65 -4.93
CA ALA A 6 6.64 -11.15 -6.15
C ALA A 6 5.70 -11.31 -7.34
N ILE A 7 5.69 -10.32 -8.22
CA ILE A 7 4.93 -10.41 -9.47
C ILE A 7 5.65 -11.37 -10.45
N ASP A 8 4.85 -12.03 -11.26
CA ASP A 8 5.33 -12.81 -12.40
C ASP A 8 5.34 -11.91 -13.65
N VAL A 9 6.44 -11.17 -13.82
CA VAL A 9 6.59 -10.22 -14.94
C VAL A 9 6.45 -10.92 -16.28
N GLU A 10 7.10 -12.09 -16.45
CA GLU A 10 7.05 -12.85 -17.70
C GLU A 10 5.64 -13.36 -18.00
N GLY A 11 4.95 -13.89 -16.99
CA GLY A 11 3.56 -14.32 -17.11
C GLY A 11 2.61 -13.16 -17.44
N MET A 12 2.83 -11.99 -16.83
CA MET A 12 2.08 -10.78 -17.13
C MET A 12 2.30 -10.32 -18.58
N SER A 13 3.56 -10.26 -19.02
CA SER A 13 3.89 -9.83 -20.38
C SER A 13 3.27 -10.75 -21.44
N LYS A 14 3.28 -12.07 -21.19
CA LYS A 14 2.62 -13.05 -22.09
C LYS A 14 1.10 -12.92 -22.12
N ALA A 15 0.50 -12.33 -21.08
CA ALA A 15 -0.95 -12.12 -21.01
C ALA A 15 -1.41 -10.80 -21.66
N PHE A 16 -0.50 -9.95 -22.12
CA PHE A 16 -0.87 -8.72 -22.81
C PHE A 16 -1.53 -9.00 -24.14
N THR A 17 -2.66 -8.37 -24.37
CA THR A 17 -3.40 -8.46 -25.63
C THR A 17 -3.34 -7.12 -26.38
N PRO A 18 -3.44 -7.12 -27.72
CA PRO A 18 -3.44 -5.87 -28.51
C PRO A 18 -4.55 -4.89 -28.12
N ASP A 19 -5.65 -5.42 -27.54
CA ASP A 19 -6.79 -4.61 -27.12
C ASP A 19 -6.67 -4.06 -25.71
N ALA A 20 -5.68 -4.52 -24.93
CA ALA A 20 -5.42 -4.00 -23.58
C ALA A 20 -4.95 -2.54 -23.67
N ARG A 21 -5.64 -1.63 -22.99
CA ARG A 21 -5.36 -0.19 -23.02
C ARG A 21 -4.75 0.34 -21.73
N LEU A 22 -4.93 -0.38 -20.64
CA LEU A 22 -4.49 0.06 -19.31
C LEU A 22 -3.92 -1.13 -18.54
N LEU A 23 -2.69 -0.98 -18.06
CA LEU A 23 -2.08 -1.83 -17.04
C LEU A 23 -2.10 -1.09 -15.72
N TYR A 24 -2.74 -1.66 -14.69
CA TYR A 24 -2.75 -1.09 -13.34
C TYR A 24 -1.83 -1.90 -12.43
N LEU A 25 -0.85 -1.21 -11.84
CA LEU A 25 0.09 -1.77 -10.86
C LEU A 25 -0.07 -1.01 -9.54
N CYS A 26 -0.10 -1.73 -8.42
CA CYS A 26 -0.13 -1.11 -7.09
C CYS A 26 1.19 -1.38 -6.35
N SER A 27 1.94 -0.33 -6.01
CA SER A 27 3.26 -0.46 -5.38
C SER A 27 3.57 0.73 -4.46
N PRO A 28 3.61 0.51 -3.13
CA PRO A 28 3.34 -0.73 -2.38
C PRO A 28 1.92 -1.24 -2.52
N ASN A 29 1.77 -2.57 -2.61
CA ASN A 29 0.48 -3.20 -2.88
C ASN A 29 -0.41 -3.30 -1.64
N ASN A 30 -1.70 -3.22 -1.85
CA ASN A 30 -2.72 -3.51 -0.84
C ASN A 30 -3.52 -4.74 -1.30
N PRO A 31 -3.52 -5.86 -0.54
CA PRO A 31 -3.23 -5.95 0.92
C PRO A 31 -1.85 -6.49 1.31
N THR A 32 -0.97 -6.80 0.40
CA THR A 32 0.28 -7.55 0.66
C THR A 32 1.44 -6.68 1.17
N ALA A 33 1.34 -5.35 1.03
CA ALA A 33 2.30 -4.36 1.48
C ALA A 33 3.71 -4.44 0.84
N ASN A 34 3.93 -5.36 -0.10
CA ASN A 34 5.19 -5.47 -0.83
C ASN A 34 5.34 -4.33 -1.85
N GLN A 35 6.57 -3.93 -2.12
CA GLN A 35 6.94 -2.96 -3.14
C GLN A 35 7.54 -3.69 -4.35
N LEU A 36 7.06 -3.38 -5.55
CA LEU A 36 7.57 -3.93 -6.80
C LEU A 36 8.94 -3.32 -7.12
N LYS A 37 9.87 -4.10 -7.64
CA LYS A 37 11.22 -3.61 -7.99
C LYS A 37 11.15 -2.65 -9.18
N PRO A 38 11.96 -1.57 -9.20
CA PRO A 38 11.95 -0.61 -10.31
C PRO A 38 12.11 -1.29 -11.69
N ARG A 39 13.03 -2.25 -11.80
CA ARG A 39 13.26 -2.99 -13.05
C ARG A 39 12.04 -3.80 -13.50
N GLU A 40 11.31 -4.40 -12.58
CA GLU A 40 10.08 -5.14 -12.89
C GLU A 40 9.02 -4.21 -13.48
N ILE A 41 8.88 -3.01 -12.89
CA ILE A 41 7.96 -1.97 -13.37
C ILE A 41 8.42 -1.44 -14.74
N GLU A 42 9.72 -1.17 -14.92
CA GLU A 42 10.27 -0.70 -16.19
C GLU A 42 10.04 -1.71 -17.33
N THR A 43 10.32 -2.98 -17.10
CA THR A 43 10.04 -4.04 -18.09
C THR A 43 8.56 -4.03 -18.52
N LEU A 44 7.64 -3.95 -17.55
CA LEU A 44 6.21 -3.92 -17.85
C LEU A 44 5.79 -2.64 -18.60
N ILE A 45 6.43 -1.50 -18.32
CA ILE A 45 6.17 -0.23 -19.04
C ILE A 45 6.65 -0.33 -20.50
N GLU A 46 7.81 -0.95 -20.73
CA GLU A 46 8.42 -1.11 -22.06
C GLU A 46 7.65 -2.11 -22.94
N GLU A 47 7.12 -3.17 -22.33
CA GLU A 47 6.43 -4.25 -23.05
C GLU A 47 4.93 -4.03 -23.21
N PHE A 48 4.31 -3.18 -22.38
CA PHE A 48 2.87 -2.94 -22.45
C PHE A 48 2.52 -1.91 -23.52
N PRO A 49 1.62 -2.22 -24.49
CA PRO A 49 1.33 -1.33 -25.61
C PRO A 49 0.44 -0.13 -25.27
N GLY A 50 -0.13 -0.09 -24.06
CA GLY A 50 -1.05 0.96 -23.60
C GLY A 50 -0.46 1.81 -22.48
N ILE A 51 -1.33 2.42 -21.71
CA ILE A 51 -0.99 3.24 -20.54
C ILE A 51 -0.69 2.34 -19.33
N VAL A 52 0.43 2.59 -18.67
CA VAL A 52 0.75 1.96 -17.39
C VAL A 52 0.46 2.95 -16.26
N LEU A 53 -0.46 2.58 -15.38
CA LEU A 53 -0.83 3.34 -14.22
C LEU A 53 -0.30 2.67 -12.97
N VAL A 54 0.60 3.34 -12.25
CA VAL A 54 1.17 2.84 -11.00
C VAL A 54 0.59 3.59 -9.82
N ASP A 55 -0.14 2.88 -8.97
CA ASP A 55 -0.70 3.43 -7.75
C ASP A 55 0.35 3.40 -6.64
N GLU A 56 0.89 4.55 -6.32
CA GLU A 56 1.83 4.81 -5.24
C GLU A 56 1.15 5.44 -4.01
N ALA A 57 -0.06 5.03 -3.67
CA ALA A 57 -0.79 5.56 -2.51
C ALA A 57 -0.05 5.38 -1.17
N TYR A 58 0.91 4.48 -1.10
CA TYR A 58 1.73 4.23 0.10
C TYR A 58 3.20 4.65 -0.07
N ALA A 59 3.54 5.42 -1.08
CA ALA A 59 4.93 5.74 -1.43
C ALA A 59 5.73 6.44 -0.33
N GLU A 60 5.09 7.24 0.52
CA GLU A 60 5.77 7.92 1.64
C GLU A 60 6.32 6.91 2.68
N TYR A 61 5.73 5.71 2.74
CA TYR A 61 6.18 4.60 3.60
C TYR A 61 7.14 3.65 2.91
N ALA A 62 7.31 3.78 1.59
CA ALA A 62 8.11 2.91 0.75
C ALA A 62 9.62 3.25 0.80
N ASP A 63 10.43 2.47 0.09
CA ASP A 63 11.87 2.67 0.02
C ASP A 63 12.25 3.60 -1.13
N TYR A 64 11.45 3.61 -2.22
CA TYR A 64 11.66 4.44 -3.41
C TYR A 64 10.32 4.77 -4.08
N SER A 65 10.38 5.67 -5.05
CA SER A 65 9.26 6.03 -5.93
C SER A 65 9.70 5.89 -7.38
N ILE A 66 8.77 5.54 -8.25
CA ILE A 66 9.01 5.50 -9.70
C ILE A 66 8.65 6.81 -10.40
N VAL A 67 8.23 7.84 -9.69
CA VAL A 67 7.98 9.18 -10.27
C VAL A 67 9.10 9.67 -11.20
N PRO A 68 10.41 9.46 -10.92
CA PRO A 68 11.46 9.87 -11.84
C PRO A 68 11.37 9.25 -13.25
N LEU A 69 10.74 8.08 -13.39
CA LEU A 69 10.58 7.38 -14.67
C LEU A 69 9.62 8.09 -15.64
N ILE A 70 8.78 9.00 -15.17
CA ILE A 70 7.88 9.79 -16.05
C ILE A 70 8.63 10.61 -17.10
N ASN A 71 9.90 10.94 -16.85
CA ASN A 71 10.75 11.65 -17.81
C ASN A 71 11.29 10.72 -18.92
N LYS A 72 11.28 9.41 -18.67
CA LYS A 72 11.75 8.37 -19.62
C LYS A 72 10.61 7.77 -20.43
N TYR A 73 9.43 7.62 -19.81
CA TYR A 73 8.30 6.88 -20.39
C TYR A 73 7.07 7.77 -20.59
N GLU A 74 6.62 7.90 -21.83
CA GLU A 74 5.46 8.73 -22.18
C GLU A 74 4.12 8.09 -21.80
N ASN A 75 4.08 6.77 -21.63
CA ASN A 75 2.89 5.99 -21.31
C ASN A 75 2.71 5.74 -19.80
N LEU A 76 3.51 6.37 -18.92
CA LEU A 76 3.46 6.18 -17.47
C LEU A 76 2.63 7.25 -16.77
N ILE A 77 1.72 6.81 -15.90
CA ILE A 77 1.01 7.63 -14.92
C ILE A 77 1.31 7.10 -13.52
N VAL A 78 1.70 7.97 -12.60
CA VAL A 78 1.88 7.63 -11.18
C VAL A 78 0.82 8.32 -10.35
N LEU A 79 0.02 7.55 -9.61
CA LEU A 79 -0.99 8.10 -8.70
C LEU A 79 -0.43 8.29 -7.29
N ARG A 80 -0.81 9.39 -6.66
CA ARG A 80 -0.47 9.75 -5.29
C ARG A 80 -1.69 10.23 -4.52
N THR A 81 -1.66 10.14 -3.21
CA THR A 81 -2.80 10.51 -2.38
C THR A 81 -2.40 11.25 -1.10
N PHE A 82 -3.25 12.15 -0.66
CA PHE A 82 -3.19 12.76 0.67
C PHE A 82 -3.91 11.91 1.74
N SER A 83 -4.56 10.81 1.35
CA SER A 83 -5.39 10.00 2.25
C SER A 83 -4.60 9.16 3.26
N LYS A 84 -3.31 8.92 3.03
CA LYS A 84 -2.49 8.00 3.85
C LYS A 84 -1.50 8.76 4.71
N ALA A 85 -0.29 9.02 4.25
CA ALA A 85 0.76 9.67 5.01
C ALA A 85 0.41 11.09 5.48
N PHE A 86 -0.39 11.80 4.71
CA PHE A 86 -0.85 13.15 5.04
C PHE A 86 -2.10 13.19 5.94
N SER A 87 -2.67 12.04 6.32
CA SER A 87 -3.83 11.93 7.23
C SER A 87 -5.10 12.67 6.76
N LEU A 88 -5.25 12.94 5.47
CA LEU A 88 -6.37 13.69 4.88
C LEU A 88 -7.39 12.80 4.15
N ALA A 89 -7.63 11.58 4.64
CA ALA A 89 -8.49 10.59 3.98
C ALA A 89 -9.91 11.12 3.73
N GLY A 90 -10.49 11.87 4.67
CA GLY A 90 -11.83 12.46 4.57
C GLY A 90 -11.95 13.57 3.51
N LEU A 91 -10.83 14.18 3.09
CA LEU A 91 -10.84 15.27 2.12
C LEU A 91 -10.80 14.81 0.66
N ARG A 92 -10.66 13.52 0.41
CA ARG A 92 -10.70 12.91 -0.92
C ARG A 92 -9.73 13.57 -1.94
N LEU A 93 -8.52 13.91 -1.50
CA LEU A 93 -7.50 14.58 -2.29
C LEU A 93 -6.43 13.61 -2.76
N GLY A 94 -6.11 13.65 -4.04
CA GLY A 94 -5.01 12.92 -4.67
C GLY A 94 -4.54 13.63 -5.92
N TYR A 95 -3.49 13.14 -6.55
CA TYR A 95 -2.96 13.70 -7.78
C TYR A 95 -2.30 12.63 -8.64
N ALA A 96 -2.22 12.90 -9.93
CA ALA A 96 -1.48 12.09 -10.88
C ALA A 96 -0.22 12.84 -11.32
N VAL A 97 0.87 12.10 -11.53
CA VAL A 97 2.12 12.60 -12.09
C VAL A 97 2.36 11.86 -13.40
N ALA A 98 2.53 12.58 -14.49
CA ALA A 98 2.79 12.04 -15.82
C ALA A 98 3.58 13.06 -16.66
N ASN A 99 4.05 12.65 -17.84
CA ASN A 99 4.65 13.62 -18.76
C ASN A 99 3.65 14.69 -19.20
N PRO A 100 4.13 15.85 -19.73
CA PRO A 100 3.25 16.97 -20.08
C PRO A 100 2.18 16.63 -21.13
N GLY A 101 2.47 15.73 -22.08
CA GLY A 101 1.54 15.29 -23.10
C GLY A 101 0.34 14.56 -22.52
N LEU A 102 0.64 13.55 -21.70
CA LEU A 102 -0.38 12.72 -21.04
C LEU A 102 -1.14 13.52 -19.98
N SER A 103 -0.47 14.41 -19.22
CA SER A 103 -1.12 15.30 -18.26
C SER A 103 -2.14 16.23 -18.92
N ARG A 104 -1.81 16.80 -20.10
CA ARG A 104 -2.77 17.62 -20.88
C ARG A 104 -3.96 16.81 -21.38
N ALA A 105 -3.73 15.54 -21.79
CA ALA A 105 -4.80 14.66 -22.24
C ALA A 105 -5.77 14.34 -21.09
N LEU A 106 -5.24 13.99 -19.92
CA LEU A 106 -6.02 13.76 -18.71
C LEU A 106 -6.82 15.01 -18.28
N GLY A 107 -6.22 16.20 -18.38
CA GLY A 107 -6.86 17.47 -18.04
C GLY A 107 -8.05 17.84 -18.93
N LYS A 108 -8.23 17.22 -20.10
CA LYS A 108 -9.39 17.44 -20.98
C LYS A 108 -10.66 16.71 -20.56
N THR A 109 -10.55 15.76 -19.64
CA THR A 109 -11.66 14.91 -19.19
C THR A 109 -11.89 14.97 -17.67
N PRO A 110 -11.84 16.15 -17.02
CA PRO A 110 -12.15 16.22 -15.59
C PRO A 110 -13.62 15.93 -15.35
N ALA A 111 -13.91 15.08 -14.38
CA ALA A 111 -15.27 15.03 -13.86
C ALA A 111 -15.63 16.40 -13.25
N PRO A 112 -16.85 16.93 -13.48
CA PRO A 112 -17.26 18.20 -12.89
C PRO A 112 -17.17 18.12 -11.36
N TYR A 113 -16.73 19.23 -10.74
CA TYR A 113 -16.66 19.37 -9.27
C TYR A 113 -15.73 18.38 -8.55
N THR A 114 -14.57 18.08 -9.14
CA THR A 114 -13.65 17.02 -8.66
C THR A 114 -13.07 17.27 -7.28
N VAL A 115 -12.63 18.50 -6.98
CA VAL A 115 -11.97 18.82 -5.71
C VAL A 115 -12.54 20.13 -5.14
N ASN A 116 -13.02 20.09 -3.91
CA ASN A 116 -13.53 21.28 -3.24
C ASN A 116 -12.38 22.15 -2.71
N VAL A 117 -12.68 23.44 -2.48
CA VAL A 117 -11.69 24.45 -2.07
C VAL A 117 -11.07 24.16 -0.70
N VAL A 118 -11.83 23.52 0.22
CA VAL A 118 -11.32 23.16 1.55
C VAL A 118 -10.24 22.10 1.43
N SER A 119 -10.48 21.05 0.62
CA SER A 119 -9.50 20.00 0.36
C SER A 119 -8.21 20.56 -0.24
N LEU A 120 -8.31 21.48 -1.22
CA LEU A 120 -7.16 22.12 -1.83
C LEU A 120 -6.35 22.97 -0.83
N ARG A 121 -7.02 23.77 -0.01
CA ARG A 121 -6.37 24.60 1.02
C ARG A 121 -5.68 23.73 2.07
N MET A 122 -6.33 22.67 2.54
CA MET A 122 -5.73 21.75 3.51
C MET A 122 -4.56 20.97 2.93
N GLY A 123 -4.67 20.48 1.69
CA GLY A 123 -3.55 19.83 0.99
C GLY A 123 -2.33 20.75 0.86
N ARG A 124 -2.55 22.00 0.44
CA ARG A 124 -1.50 23.03 0.38
C ARG A 124 -0.87 23.25 1.75
N LYS A 125 -1.69 23.41 2.80
CA LYS A 125 -1.20 23.63 4.17
C LYS A 125 -0.34 22.47 4.67
N MET A 126 -0.71 21.23 4.34
CA MET A 126 0.11 20.05 4.66
C MET A 126 1.44 20.03 3.92
N LEU A 127 1.50 20.47 2.66
CA LEU A 127 2.75 20.60 1.92
C LEU A 127 3.66 21.69 2.49
N GLU A 128 3.09 22.81 2.93
CA GLU A 128 3.82 23.89 3.62
C GLU A 128 4.41 23.40 4.97
N ASN A 129 3.82 22.35 5.58
CA ASN A 129 4.25 21.75 6.85
C ASN A 129 4.68 20.27 6.66
N ILE A 130 5.32 19.95 5.55
CA ILE A 130 5.69 18.57 5.18
C ILE A 130 6.57 17.86 6.21
N GLY A 131 7.27 18.61 7.06
CA GLY A 131 8.05 18.08 8.18
C GLY A 131 7.23 17.19 9.12
N LEU A 132 6.02 17.61 9.47
CA LEU A 132 5.11 16.85 10.34
C LEU A 132 4.78 15.46 9.75
N MET A 133 4.50 15.42 8.46
CA MET A 133 4.26 14.15 7.75
C MET A 133 5.51 13.26 7.79
N ARG A 134 6.69 13.82 7.49
CA ARG A 134 7.96 13.06 7.48
C ARG A 134 8.29 12.48 8.85
N GLU A 135 8.11 13.22 9.93
CA GLU A 135 8.31 12.74 11.30
C GLU A 135 7.35 11.60 11.64
N SER A 136 6.06 11.76 11.32
CA SER A 136 5.04 10.72 11.52
C SER A 136 5.35 9.45 10.73
N VAL A 137 5.79 9.58 9.48
CA VAL A 137 6.19 8.44 8.64
C VAL A 137 7.42 7.75 9.22
N ALA A 138 8.42 8.48 9.69
CA ALA A 138 9.63 7.90 10.30
C ALA A 138 9.27 7.11 11.56
N ALA A 139 8.46 7.67 12.45
CA ALA A 139 7.98 7.01 13.65
C ALA A 139 7.19 5.73 13.32
N LEU A 140 6.29 5.80 12.33
CA LEU A 140 5.51 4.66 11.88
C LEU A 140 6.39 3.55 11.28
N LYS A 141 7.39 3.89 10.46
CA LYS A 141 8.35 2.92 9.90
C LYS A 141 9.11 2.17 11.00
N ALA A 142 9.55 2.88 12.04
CA ALA A 142 10.22 2.28 13.18
C ALA A 142 9.29 1.33 13.95
N GLU A 143 8.06 1.76 14.21
CA GLU A 143 7.06 0.95 14.91
C GLU A 143 6.60 -0.27 14.09
N ARG A 144 6.49 -0.12 12.76
CA ARG A 144 6.20 -1.20 11.83
C ARG A 144 7.24 -2.33 11.94
N GLY A 145 8.52 -2.00 11.96
CA GLY A 145 9.59 -2.99 12.12
C GLY A 145 9.47 -3.76 13.44
N LYS A 146 9.22 -3.04 14.55
CA LYS A 146 8.98 -3.69 15.86
C LYS A 146 7.77 -4.61 15.83
N LEU A 147 6.65 -4.16 15.24
CA LEU A 147 5.43 -4.94 15.15
C LEU A 147 5.64 -6.23 14.35
N ILE A 148 6.30 -6.16 13.18
CA ILE A 148 6.62 -7.34 12.36
C ILE A 148 7.46 -8.34 13.17
N ASN A 149 8.53 -7.89 13.81
CA ASN A 149 9.39 -8.76 14.61
C ASN A 149 8.61 -9.45 15.74
N ARG A 150 7.81 -8.68 16.50
CA ARG A 150 7.02 -9.20 17.61
C ARG A 150 5.91 -10.14 17.17
N LEU A 151 5.29 -9.92 16.00
CA LEU A 151 4.33 -10.86 15.42
C LEU A 151 5.00 -12.21 15.09
N ASN A 152 6.20 -12.17 14.53
CA ASN A 152 6.96 -13.37 14.17
C ASN A 152 7.55 -14.13 15.39
N GLU A 153 7.57 -13.54 16.58
CA GLU A 153 7.89 -14.23 17.85
C GLU A 153 6.72 -15.10 18.35
N ILE A 154 5.49 -14.84 17.88
CA ILE A 154 4.31 -15.62 18.30
C ILE A 154 4.28 -16.91 17.48
N LYS A 155 4.33 -18.06 18.16
CA LYS A 155 4.28 -19.38 17.51
C LYS A 155 3.01 -19.50 16.65
N GLY A 156 3.17 -19.86 15.38
CA GLY A 156 2.05 -20.03 14.46
C GLY A 156 1.58 -18.74 13.80
N VAL A 157 2.29 -17.63 13.98
CA VAL A 157 2.08 -16.36 13.25
C VAL A 157 3.24 -16.15 12.31
N GLU A 158 2.95 -15.77 11.06
CA GLU A 158 3.91 -15.36 10.05
C GLU A 158 3.53 -13.98 9.52
N ALA A 159 4.26 -12.95 9.95
CA ALA A 159 4.12 -11.59 9.47
C ALA A 159 5.08 -11.34 8.30
N PHE A 160 4.58 -10.64 7.27
CA PHE A 160 5.34 -10.35 6.07
C PHE A 160 5.99 -8.96 6.13
N ASP A 161 7.09 -8.78 5.40
CA ASP A 161 7.68 -7.44 5.23
C ASP A 161 6.66 -6.48 4.64
N SER A 162 6.78 -5.22 5.03
CA SER A 162 5.82 -4.20 4.64
C SER A 162 6.51 -2.90 4.25
N LYS A 163 6.04 -2.32 3.14
CA LYS A 163 6.39 -0.98 2.65
C LYS A 163 5.18 -0.02 2.69
N ALA A 164 4.16 -0.37 3.48
CA ALA A 164 2.94 0.42 3.69
C ALA A 164 2.78 0.81 5.17
N ASN A 165 1.63 1.40 5.53
CA ASN A 165 1.28 1.73 6.92
C ASN A 165 0.50 0.61 7.63
N PHE A 166 0.57 -0.60 7.12
CA PHE A 166 -0.07 -1.80 7.66
C PHE A 166 0.83 -3.01 7.51
N VAL A 167 0.53 -4.07 8.23
CA VAL A 167 1.23 -5.36 8.18
C VAL A 167 0.23 -6.44 7.82
N LEU A 168 0.56 -7.24 6.80
CA LEU A 168 -0.09 -8.49 6.49
C LEU A 168 0.56 -9.60 7.33
N PHE A 169 -0.23 -10.49 7.89
CA PHE A 169 0.25 -11.68 8.56
C PHE A 169 -0.71 -12.86 8.37
N ASN A 170 -0.17 -14.05 8.36
CA ASN A 170 -0.92 -15.31 8.34
C ASN A 170 -0.80 -16.02 9.68
N ILE A 171 -1.81 -16.77 10.07
CA ILE A 171 -1.82 -17.56 11.31
C ILE A 171 -2.19 -19.01 11.01
N THR A 172 -1.75 -19.92 11.87
CA THR A 172 -2.05 -21.37 11.73
C THR A 172 -3.42 -21.77 12.25
N LYS A 173 -4.08 -20.90 13.03
CA LYS A 173 -5.44 -21.08 13.56
C LYS A 173 -6.46 -20.28 12.73
N SER A 174 -7.72 -20.30 13.14
CA SER A 174 -8.81 -19.56 12.47
C SER A 174 -8.61 -18.06 12.51
N TYR A 175 -8.54 -17.43 11.35
CA TYR A 175 -8.47 -15.96 11.22
C TYR A 175 -9.77 -15.28 11.68
N ILE A 176 -10.91 -16.00 11.64
CA ILE A 176 -12.21 -15.50 12.10
C ILE A 176 -12.20 -15.36 13.61
N GLU A 177 -11.79 -16.42 14.34
CA GLU A 177 -11.71 -16.38 15.80
C GLU A 177 -10.66 -15.38 16.30
N ALA A 178 -9.50 -15.31 15.62
CA ALA A 178 -8.48 -14.31 15.92
C ALA A 178 -9.02 -12.88 15.78
N TYR A 179 -9.82 -12.63 14.74
CA TYR A 179 -10.50 -11.34 14.56
C TYR A 179 -11.49 -11.05 15.68
N GLU A 180 -12.32 -12.02 16.06
CA GLU A 180 -13.33 -11.88 17.13
C GLU A 180 -12.65 -11.65 18.49
N ARG A 181 -11.54 -12.33 18.76
CA ARG A 181 -10.73 -12.10 19.95
C ARG A 181 -10.15 -10.68 19.97
N ALA A 182 -9.62 -10.21 18.85
CA ALA A 182 -9.14 -8.82 18.74
C ALA A 182 -10.29 -7.82 18.96
N LEU A 183 -11.44 -8.06 18.32
CA LEU A 183 -12.62 -7.21 18.42
C LEU A 183 -13.16 -7.12 19.85
N SER A 184 -13.23 -8.24 20.58
CA SER A 184 -13.66 -8.27 21.99
C SER A 184 -12.75 -7.45 22.91
N LYS A 185 -11.51 -7.20 22.49
CA LYS A 185 -10.56 -6.31 23.16
C LYS A 185 -10.56 -4.88 22.59
N GLY A 186 -11.57 -4.51 21.75
CA GLY A 186 -11.71 -3.21 21.16
C GLY A 186 -10.71 -2.90 20.03
N LEU A 187 -10.18 -3.93 19.37
CA LEU A 187 -9.26 -3.81 18.24
C LEU A 187 -9.95 -4.27 16.95
N VAL A 188 -10.03 -3.37 15.96
CA VAL A 188 -10.56 -3.68 14.63
C VAL A 188 -9.41 -3.89 13.67
N ILE A 189 -9.25 -5.13 13.22
CA ILE A 189 -8.27 -5.51 12.17
C ILE A 189 -9.01 -5.96 10.91
N LYS A 190 -8.32 -6.18 9.80
CA LYS A 190 -8.95 -6.60 8.55
C LYS A 190 -8.85 -8.11 8.38
N LYS A 191 -10.00 -8.77 8.21
CA LYS A 191 -10.08 -10.16 7.76
C LYS A 191 -9.83 -10.22 6.25
N LEU A 192 -8.94 -11.08 5.80
CA LEU A 192 -8.64 -11.31 4.38
C LEU A 192 -8.91 -12.76 3.97
N GLY A 193 -8.74 -13.71 4.89
CA GLY A 193 -8.88 -15.12 4.60
C GLY A 193 -7.74 -15.64 3.72
N LYS A 194 -8.08 -16.37 2.67
CA LYS A 194 -7.09 -16.98 1.78
C LYS A 194 -6.45 -15.97 0.84
N LEU A 195 -5.11 -15.92 0.86
CA LEU A 195 -4.29 -15.17 -0.10
C LEU A 195 -3.19 -16.10 -0.63
N LEU A 196 -3.22 -16.44 -1.90
CA LEU A 196 -2.31 -17.42 -2.52
C LEU A 196 -2.29 -18.73 -1.71
N ASN A 197 -1.14 -19.07 -1.14
CA ASN A 197 -0.91 -20.31 -0.36
C ASN A 197 -1.13 -20.11 1.16
N TYR A 198 -1.68 -18.97 1.57
CA TYR A 198 -1.92 -18.60 2.97
C TYR A 198 -3.42 -18.57 3.23
N ASP A 199 -3.92 -19.46 4.10
CA ASP A 199 -5.36 -19.66 4.28
C ASP A 199 -5.99 -18.73 5.33
N ASN A 200 -5.19 -18.20 6.27
CA ASN A 200 -5.68 -17.44 7.41
C ASN A 200 -5.03 -16.06 7.52
N CYS A 201 -5.13 -15.28 6.44
CA CYS A 201 -4.54 -13.94 6.39
C CYS A 201 -5.38 -12.89 7.10
N LEU A 202 -4.68 -12.07 7.85
CA LEU A 202 -5.18 -10.88 8.52
C LEU A 202 -4.28 -9.68 8.18
N ARG A 203 -4.84 -8.47 8.22
CA ARG A 203 -4.08 -7.24 8.06
C ARG A 203 -4.38 -6.28 9.19
N THR A 204 -3.34 -5.76 9.82
CA THR A 204 -3.45 -4.71 10.83
C THR A 204 -2.80 -3.41 10.36
N THR A 205 -3.40 -2.27 10.65
CA THR A 205 -2.73 -0.97 10.52
C THR A 205 -1.67 -0.87 11.63
N VAL A 206 -0.52 -0.29 11.32
CA VAL A 206 0.47 0.06 12.34
C VAL A 206 -0.09 1.21 13.17
N GLY A 207 -0.43 0.92 14.41
CA GLY A 207 -1.01 1.87 15.35
C GLY A 207 0.04 2.48 16.29
N LEU A 208 -0.44 3.18 17.31
CA LEU A 208 0.42 3.62 18.42
C LEU A 208 1.01 2.41 19.15
N PRO A 209 2.16 2.55 19.83
CA PRO A 209 2.82 1.44 20.51
C PRO A 209 1.92 0.65 21.45
N GLU A 210 1.07 1.33 22.23
CA GLU A 210 0.12 0.70 23.14
C GLU A 210 -0.98 -0.10 22.43
N MET A 211 -1.43 0.36 21.25
CA MET A 211 -2.41 -0.36 20.40
C MET A 211 -1.79 -1.63 19.81
N ASN A 212 -0.56 -1.52 19.32
CA ASN A 212 0.18 -2.66 18.79
C ASN A 212 0.47 -3.70 19.87
N GLN A 213 0.86 -3.26 21.08
CA GLN A 213 1.06 -4.17 22.22
C GLN A 213 -0.23 -4.89 22.61
N LYS A 214 -1.37 -4.19 22.58
CA LYS A 214 -2.67 -4.79 22.86
C LYS A 214 -3.03 -5.89 21.86
N LEU A 215 -2.75 -5.62 20.55
CA LEU A 215 -2.94 -6.62 19.50
C LEU A 215 -2.03 -7.85 19.71
N LEU A 216 -0.75 -7.64 19.99
CA LEU A 216 0.22 -8.71 20.22
C LEU A 216 -0.21 -9.61 21.39
N ARG A 217 -0.68 -9.02 22.49
CA ARG A 217 -1.21 -9.79 23.65
C ARG A 217 -2.44 -10.60 23.25
N ALA A 218 -3.41 -10.00 22.56
CA ALA A 218 -4.63 -10.69 22.12
C ALA A 218 -4.33 -11.88 21.21
N LEU A 219 -3.37 -11.72 20.28
CA LEU A 219 -2.94 -12.79 19.39
C LEU A 219 -2.13 -13.86 20.14
N SER A 220 -1.22 -13.48 21.02
CA SER A 220 -0.43 -14.43 21.80
C SER A 220 -1.30 -15.30 22.69
N GLU A 221 -2.29 -14.71 23.38
CA GLU A 221 -3.28 -15.45 24.18
C GLU A 221 -4.04 -16.47 23.30
N TYR A 222 -4.60 -16.00 22.17
CA TYR A 222 -5.35 -16.86 21.26
C TYR A 222 -4.50 -17.98 20.65
N MET A 223 -3.25 -17.73 20.32
CA MET A 223 -2.36 -18.74 19.74
C MET A 223 -1.87 -19.77 20.76
N SER A 224 -1.92 -19.45 22.07
CA SER A 224 -1.50 -20.33 23.17
C SER A 224 -2.63 -21.21 23.68
N ASP A 225 -3.91 -20.78 23.56
CA ASP A 225 -5.12 -21.57 23.88
C ASP A 225 -5.23 -22.80 22.94
#